data_f559e9e263765109610fab52669ec2ac
#
_entry.id   f559e9e263765109610fab52669ec2ac
#
_cell.length_a   1.000
_cell.length_b   1.000
_cell.length_c   1.000
_cell.angle_alpha   90.00
_cell.angle_beta   90.00
_cell.angle_gamma   90.00
#
_symmetry.space_group_name_H-M   'P 1'
#
loop_
_entity.id
_entity.type
_entity.pdbx_description
1 polymer ?
#
loop_
_entity_poly.entity_id
_entity_poly.type
_entity_poly.pdbx_seq_one_letter_code
_entity_poly.pdbx_strand_id
1 'polypeptide(L)'
;GDGAFAGQPSDRPDSAAEELTQRHSYQRSEIFPLALFSLGGMMIFPAADNFVTLFVALEVMSLPLYIMAATARRRRQLSFEAALKYFVLGAFSSGFMLMGAALLFGFSNSLRISALGSAISTNTNMDWMVLVGVLSVMVGLLFKVGAAPFHAWTPDVYTGAPTPVTGFMAAAVKVAAFAAMARFYQAVAAYLQWDFLYVFA
;
A
#
# COMPACT_ATOMS: atom_id res chain seq x y z
N GLY A 1 29.06 9.90 -8.38
CA GLY A 1 28.25 8.75 -7.97
C GLY A 1 27.01 8.69 -8.79
N ASP A 2 26.97 7.71 -9.69
CA ASP A 2 25.85 7.50 -10.58
C ASP A 2 24.64 7.09 -9.75
N GLY A 3 23.81 8.06 -9.42
CA GLY A 3 22.59 7.80 -8.68
C GLY A 3 21.72 6.77 -9.43
N ALA A 4 21.04 5.88 -8.71
CA ALA A 4 20.14 4.87 -9.27
C ALA A 4 19.05 5.47 -10.19
N PHE A 5 18.98 6.79 -10.26
CA PHE A 5 18.03 7.61 -11.00
C PHE A 5 18.66 8.40 -12.17
N ALA A 6 19.96 8.22 -12.45
CA ALA A 6 20.63 8.82 -13.61
C ALA A 6 20.27 8.04 -14.88
N GLY A 7 19.79 8.73 -15.90
CA GLY A 7 19.42 8.19 -17.21
C GLY A 7 17.97 7.76 -17.34
N GLN A 8 17.54 7.53 -18.59
CA GLN A 8 16.17 7.08 -18.86
C GLN A 8 16.02 5.58 -18.55
N PRO A 9 14.95 5.14 -17.87
CA PRO A 9 14.72 3.71 -17.57
C PRO A 9 14.64 2.82 -18.83
N SER A 10 14.29 3.40 -19.98
CA SER A 10 14.19 2.71 -21.27
C SER A 10 15.52 2.43 -21.94
N ASP A 11 16.59 3.18 -21.62
CA ASP A 11 17.88 3.00 -22.25
C ASP A 11 18.52 1.66 -21.83
N ARG A 12 19.13 0.96 -22.78
CA ARG A 12 19.90 -0.24 -22.46
C ARG A 12 21.18 0.17 -21.74
N PRO A 13 21.55 -0.51 -20.63
CA PRO A 13 22.84 -0.29 -19.99
C PRO A 13 24.00 -0.47 -20.98
N ASP A 14 24.99 0.41 -20.90
CA ASP A 14 26.19 0.43 -21.74
C ASP A 14 25.93 0.62 -23.25
N SER A 15 24.79 1.25 -23.61
CA SER A 15 24.46 1.61 -24.99
C SER A 15 24.86 3.05 -25.35
N ALA A 16 25.05 3.32 -26.65
CA ALA A 16 25.27 4.67 -27.15
C ALA A 16 24.16 5.66 -26.78
N ALA A 17 22.94 5.18 -26.61
CA ALA A 17 21.81 5.98 -26.13
C ALA A 17 22.01 6.43 -24.67
N GLU A 18 22.51 5.54 -23.81
CA GLU A 18 22.83 5.88 -22.43
C GLU A 18 23.98 6.90 -22.35
N GLU A 19 25.02 6.74 -23.16
CA GLU A 19 26.13 7.70 -23.22
C GLU A 19 25.66 9.09 -23.66
N LEU A 20 24.78 9.17 -24.66
CA LEU A 20 24.19 10.42 -25.12
C LEU A 20 23.34 11.06 -24.01
N THR A 21 22.53 10.27 -23.33
CA THR A 21 21.69 10.73 -22.21
C THR A 21 22.56 11.27 -21.06
N GLN A 22 23.65 10.62 -20.75
CA GLN A 22 24.62 11.06 -19.74
C GLN A 22 25.33 12.36 -20.18
N ARG A 23 25.79 12.44 -21.43
CA ARG A 23 26.46 13.64 -21.97
C ARG A 23 25.56 14.89 -21.97
N HIS A 24 24.29 14.70 -22.23
CA HIS A 24 23.30 15.81 -22.25
C HIS A 24 22.69 16.10 -20.87
N SER A 25 23.12 15.41 -19.80
CA SER A 25 22.61 15.59 -18.44
C SER A 25 21.07 15.55 -18.37
N TYR A 26 20.43 14.75 -19.21
CA TYR A 26 18.97 14.56 -19.17
C TYR A 26 18.61 13.71 -17.94
N GLN A 27 18.64 14.35 -16.77
CA GLN A 27 18.10 13.81 -15.54
C GLN A 27 16.57 13.95 -15.54
N ARG A 28 15.90 13.41 -16.52
CA ARG A 28 14.45 13.31 -16.50
C ARG A 28 14.05 12.08 -15.71
N SER A 29 14.00 12.24 -14.42
CA SER A 29 13.54 11.17 -13.55
C SER A 29 12.06 11.40 -13.23
N GLU A 30 11.21 10.57 -13.79
CA GLU A 30 9.78 10.48 -13.46
C GLU A 30 9.58 10.00 -12.02
N ILE A 31 10.62 9.54 -11.37
CA ILE A 31 10.60 9.02 -10.00
C ILE A 31 10.21 10.10 -9.00
N PHE A 32 10.65 11.35 -9.18
CA PHE A 32 10.31 12.43 -8.24
C PHE A 32 8.80 12.72 -8.20
N PRO A 33 8.10 12.95 -9.33
CA PRO A 33 6.64 13.07 -9.31
C PRO A 33 5.95 11.83 -8.75
N LEU A 34 6.38 10.63 -9.12
CA LEU A 34 5.81 9.38 -8.59
C LEU A 34 5.99 9.28 -7.07
N ALA A 35 7.17 9.63 -6.55
CA ALA A 35 7.42 9.65 -5.12
C ALA A 35 6.54 10.69 -4.40
N LEU A 36 6.33 11.87 -4.99
CA LEU A 36 5.45 12.90 -4.43
C LEU A 36 3.98 12.46 -4.40
N PHE A 37 3.49 11.83 -5.48
CA PHE A 37 2.15 11.25 -5.47
C PHE A 37 1.99 10.17 -4.40
N SER A 38 2.97 9.26 -4.31
CA SER A 38 2.96 8.23 -3.28
C SER A 38 2.97 8.84 -1.87
N LEU A 39 3.79 9.87 -1.64
CA LEU A 39 3.85 10.58 -0.35
C LEU A 39 2.52 11.25 -0.02
N GLY A 40 1.87 11.90 -1.00
CA GLY A 40 0.53 12.48 -0.83
C GLY A 40 -0.50 11.43 -0.39
N GLY A 41 -0.49 10.26 -1.03
CA GLY A 41 -1.31 9.12 -0.62
C GLY A 41 -1.01 8.66 0.80
N MET A 42 0.28 8.58 1.19
CA MET A 42 0.70 8.19 2.54
C MET A 42 0.24 9.18 3.62
N MET A 43 0.13 10.45 3.31
CA MET A 43 -0.37 11.46 4.26
C MET A 43 -1.89 11.37 4.44
N ILE A 44 -2.63 11.11 3.37
CA ILE A 44 -4.10 11.01 3.39
C ILE A 44 -4.54 9.67 4.00
N PHE A 45 -3.81 8.59 3.74
CA PHE A 45 -4.19 7.23 4.13
C PHE A 45 -4.52 7.10 5.64
N PRO A 46 -3.65 7.47 6.58
CA PRO A 46 -3.96 7.43 8.01
C PRO A 46 -4.94 8.52 8.46
N ALA A 47 -5.10 9.59 7.69
CA ALA A 47 -6.01 10.69 8.04
C ALA A 47 -7.47 10.43 7.62
N ALA A 48 -7.71 9.44 6.76
CA ALA A 48 -9.02 9.16 6.21
C ALA A 48 -10.01 8.66 7.27
N ASP A 49 -11.19 9.30 7.34
CA ASP A 49 -12.34 8.84 8.15
C ASP A 49 -13.47 8.28 7.27
N ASN A 50 -13.17 8.02 6.00
CA ASN A 50 -14.14 7.50 5.04
C ASN A 50 -13.51 6.32 4.29
N PHE A 51 -14.23 5.21 4.15
CA PHE A 51 -13.73 4.00 3.49
C PHE A 51 -13.32 4.22 2.04
N VAL A 52 -14.05 5.06 1.30
CA VAL A 52 -13.69 5.38 -0.10
C VAL A 52 -12.42 6.21 -0.13
N THR A 53 -12.30 7.22 0.75
CA THR A 53 -11.07 8.02 0.86
C THR A 53 -9.88 7.17 1.27
N LEU A 54 -10.07 6.24 2.21
CA LEU A 54 -9.04 5.29 2.64
C LEU A 54 -8.56 4.44 1.46
N PHE A 55 -9.49 3.88 0.68
CA PHE A 55 -9.17 3.07 -0.49
C PHE A 55 -8.46 3.89 -1.58
N VAL A 56 -8.97 5.08 -1.92
CA VAL A 56 -8.34 5.95 -2.92
C VAL A 56 -6.92 6.35 -2.48
N ALA A 57 -6.74 6.72 -1.21
CA ALA A 57 -5.42 7.04 -0.67
C ALA A 57 -4.44 5.86 -0.74
N LEU A 58 -4.93 4.62 -0.49
CA LEU A 58 -4.17 3.39 -0.68
C LEU A 58 -3.69 3.23 -2.13
N GLU A 59 -4.57 3.45 -3.10
CA GLU A 59 -4.22 3.33 -4.51
C GLU A 59 -3.28 4.45 -4.97
N VAL A 60 -3.54 5.70 -4.59
CA VAL A 60 -2.65 6.84 -4.87
C VAL A 60 -1.25 6.62 -4.30
N MET A 61 -1.13 6.03 -3.11
CA MET A 61 0.15 5.64 -2.52
C MET A 61 0.81 4.51 -3.31
N SER A 62 0.03 3.53 -3.80
CA SER A 62 0.54 2.23 -4.26
C SER A 62 0.90 2.20 -5.73
N LEU A 63 0.06 2.79 -6.60
CA LEU A 63 0.27 2.77 -8.07
C LEU A 63 1.64 3.34 -8.48
N PRO A 64 2.09 4.49 -7.93
CA PRO A 64 3.43 4.98 -8.20
C PRO A 64 4.54 4.02 -7.76
N LEU A 65 4.34 3.30 -6.63
CA LEU A 65 5.33 2.36 -6.12
C LEU A 65 5.49 1.14 -7.03
N TYR A 66 4.41 0.67 -7.66
CA TYR A 66 4.47 -0.43 -8.63
C TYR A 66 5.34 -0.03 -9.83
N ILE A 67 5.17 1.21 -10.32
CA ILE A 67 5.97 1.75 -11.43
C ILE A 67 7.43 1.91 -10.99
N MET A 68 7.68 2.53 -9.82
CA MET A 68 9.03 2.75 -9.31
C MET A 68 9.78 1.43 -9.07
N ALA A 69 9.10 0.36 -8.64
CA ALA A 69 9.72 -0.95 -8.47
C ALA A 69 10.23 -1.53 -9.79
N ALA A 70 9.64 -1.16 -10.94
CA ALA A 70 10.04 -1.63 -12.27
C ALA A 70 11.25 -0.87 -12.86
N THR A 71 11.81 0.12 -12.17
CA THR A 71 12.80 1.05 -12.76
C THR A 71 14.27 0.62 -12.61
N ALA A 72 14.58 -0.56 -12.06
CA ALA A 72 15.96 -1.02 -11.93
C ALA A 72 16.55 -1.40 -13.29
N ARG A 73 17.47 -0.58 -13.80
CA ARG A 73 18.04 -0.70 -15.15
C ARG A 73 18.92 -1.93 -15.36
N ARG A 74 19.83 -2.20 -14.42
CA ARG A 74 20.81 -3.29 -14.53
C ARG A 74 20.22 -4.67 -14.22
N ARG A 75 19.06 -4.74 -13.55
CA ARG A 75 18.36 -5.98 -13.17
C ARG A 75 16.95 -6.00 -13.74
N ARG A 76 16.82 -5.65 -15.01
CA ARG A 76 15.52 -5.38 -15.65
C ARG A 76 14.50 -6.52 -15.49
N GLN A 77 14.92 -7.77 -15.68
CA GLN A 77 14.01 -8.93 -15.55
C GLN A 77 13.51 -9.09 -14.12
N LEU A 78 14.43 -9.05 -13.13
CA LEU A 78 14.06 -9.14 -11.72
C LEU A 78 13.18 -7.96 -11.27
N SER A 79 13.46 -6.76 -11.77
CA SER A 79 12.68 -5.57 -11.48
C SER A 79 11.27 -5.63 -12.04
N PHE A 80 11.12 -6.15 -13.27
CA PHE A 80 9.82 -6.36 -13.89
C PHE A 80 9.01 -7.44 -13.17
N GLU A 81 9.63 -8.55 -12.81
CA GLU A 81 9.02 -9.61 -12.03
C GLU A 81 8.57 -9.10 -10.65
N ALA A 82 9.44 -8.37 -9.97
CA ALA A 82 9.14 -7.75 -8.68
C ALA A 82 7.93 -6.79 -8.77
N ALA A 83 7.92 -5.92 -9.78
CA ALA A 83 6.84 -4.97 -10.00
C ALA A 83 5.53 -5.68 -10.32
N LEU A 84 5.55 -6.71 -11.15
CA LEU A 84 4.36 -7.50 -11.50
C LEU A 84 3.80 -8.23 -10.27
N LYS A 85 4.65 -8.90 -9.49
CA LYS A 85 4.25 -9.56 -8.24
C LYS A 85 3.65 -8.55 -7.26
N TYR A 86 4.29 -7.39 -7.10
CA TYR A 86 3.81 -6.35 -6.21
C TYR A 86 2.45 -5.80 -6.66
N PHE A 87 2.28 -5.55 -7.95
CA PHE A 87 1.01 -5.09 -8.51
C PHE A 87 -0.10 -6.11 -8.34
N VAL A 88 0.10 -7.37 -8.75
CA VAL A 88 -0.94 -8.40 -8.70
C VAL A 88 -1.36 -8.70 -7.27
N LEU A 89 -0.40 -8.91 -6.38
CA LEU A 89 -0.68 -9.20 -4.97
C LEU A 89 -1.25 -7.97 -4.25
N GLY A 90 -0.79 -6.77 -4.61
CA GLY A 90 -1.31 -5.52 -4.12
C GLY A 90 -2.76 -5.28 -4.53
N ALA A 91 -3.09 -5.47 -5.81
CA ALA A 91 -4.46 -5.35 -6.31
C ALA A 91 -5.41 -6.36 -5.65
N PHE A 92 -4.95 -7.60 -5.45
CA PHE A 92 -5.70 -8.61 -4.71
C PHE A 92 -6.00 -8.18 -3.27
N SER A 93 -5.00 -7.67 -2.57
CA SER A 93 -5.13 -7.14 -1.22
C SER A 93 -6.07 -5.92 -1.14
N SER A 94 -5.97 -5.00 -2.11
CA SER A 94 -6.87 -3.85 -2.23
C SER A 94 -8.32 -4.29 -2.48
N GLY A 95 -8.52 -5.37 -3.25
CA GLY A 95 -9.83 -5.97 -3.47
C GLY A 95 -10.46 -6.48 -2.17
N PHE A 96 -9.69 -7.14 -1.30
CA PHE A 96 -10.17 -7.54 0.03
C PHE A 96 -10.56 -6.34 0.88
N MET A 97 -9.74 -5.30 0.90
CA MET A 97 -10.03 -4.09 1.66
C MET A 97 -11.32 -3.41 1.17
N LEU A 98 -11.52 -3.35 -0.16
CA LEU A 98 -12.73 -2.78 -0.75
C LEU A 98 -13.97 -3.63 -0.43
N MET A 99 -13.87 -4.95 -0.50
CA MET A 99 -14.94 -5.87 -0.11
C MET A 99 -15.28 -5.70 1.37
N GLY A 100 -14.27 -5.61 2.23
CA GLY A 100 -14.47 -5.36 3.66
C GLY A 100 -15.17 -4.03 3.92
N ALA A 101 -14.76 -2.96 3.25
CA ALA A 101 -15.42 -1.66 3.32
C ALA A 101 -16.89 -1.72 2.88
N ALA A 102 -17.21 -2.48 1.83
CA ALA A 102 -18.59 -2.68 1.36
C ALA A 102 -19.45 -3.43 2.39
N LEU A 103 -18.91 -4.48 3.02
CA LEU A 103 -19.61 -5.22 4.08
C LEU A 103 -19.86 -4.33 5.31
N LEU A 104 -18.86 -3.55 5.74
CA LEU A 104 -19.00 -2.63 6.85
C LEU A 104 -19.97 -1.49 6.55
N PHE A 105 -20.00 -1.01 5.31
CA PHE A 105 -21.03 -0.07 4.85
C PHE A 105 -22.43 -0.70 4.88
N GLY A 106 -22.58 -1.94 4.41
CA GLY A 106 -23.86 -2.66 4.44
C GLY A 106 -24.41 -2.83 5.87
N PHE A 107 -23.51 -3.01 6.84
CA PHE A 107 -23.90 -3.12 8.26
C PHE A 107 -24.21 -1.75 8.88
N SER A 108 -23.31 -0.77 8.72
CA SER A 108 -23.41 0.52 9.41
C SER A 108 -24.27 1.56 8.69
N ASN A 109 -24.58 1.31 7.42
CA ASN A 109 -25.19 2.26 6.48
C ASN A 109 -24.47 3.62 6.43
N SER A 110 -23.16 3.61 6.72
CA SER A 110 -22.29 4.78 6.74
C SER A 110 -20.92 4.46 6.14
N LEU A 111 -20.41 5.37 5.32
CA LEU A 111 -19.04 5.28 4.82
C LEU A 111 -17.98 5.77 5.83
N ARG A 112 -18.41 6.38 6.94
CA ARG A 112 -17.50 6.91 7.96
C ARG A 112 -17.00 5.80 8.87
N ILE A 113 -15.69 5.71 9.01
CA ILE A 113 -15.03 4.74 9.89
C ILE A 113 -15.35 5.03 11.35
N SER A 114 -15.41 6.29 11.73
CA SER A 114 -15.78 6.72 13.09
C SER A 114 -17.21 6.35 13.47
N ALA A 115 -18.12 6.25 12.51
CA ALA A 115 -19.51 5.84 12.78
C ALA A 115 -19.67 4.32 12.97
N LEU A 116 -18.69 3.53 12.56
CA LEU A 116 -18.75 2.07 12.68
C LEU A 116 -18.84 1.61 14.13
N GLY A 117 -18.07 2.25 15.01
CA GLY A 117 -18.07 1.93 16.45
C GLY A 117 -19.46 2.09 17.08
N SER A 118 -20.14 3.21 16.81
CA SER A 118 -21.51 3.43 17.31
C SER A 118 -22.51 2.44 16.73
N ALA A 119 -22.37 2.06 15.46
CA ALA A 119 -23.21 1.05 14.84
C ALA A 119 -23.03 -0.34 15.49
N ILE A 120 -21.81 -0.72 15.84
CA ILE A 120 -21.52 -1.98 16.54
C ILE A 120 -22.12 -1.94 17.95
N SER A 121 -21.99 -0.84 18.69
CA SER A 121 -22.48 -0.72 20.06
C SER A 121 -24.01 -0.76 20.19
N THR A 122 -24.72 -0.35 19.15
CA THR A 122 -26.19 -0.38 19.14
C THR A 122 -26.77 -1.74 18.74
N ASN A 123 -26.00 -2.58 18.06
CA ASN A 123 -26.41 -3.92 17.66
C ASN A 123 -25.82 -4.96 18.62
N THR A 124 -26.68 -5.55 19.45
CA THR A 124 -26.28 -6.55 20.46
C THR A 124 -25.92 -7.92 19.90
N ASN A 125 -26.29 -8.19 18.65
CA ASN A 125 -25.95 -9.42 17.96
C ASN A 125 -24.76 -9.17 17.03
N MET A 126 -23.69 -9.96 17.18
CA MET A 126 -22.54 -9.92 16.29
C MET A 126 -22.96 -10.36 14.88
N ASP A 127 -23.02 -9.41 13.96
CA ASP A 127 -23.31 -9.70 12.56
C ASP A 127 -22.02 -10.24 11.89
N TRP A 128 -22.15 -11.34 11.16
CA TRP A 128 -21.07 -11.91 10.34
C TRP A 128 -20.49 -10.87 9.36
N MET A 129 -21.30 -9.89 8.93
CA MET A 129 -20.84 -8.80 8.05
C MET A 129 -19.75 -7.95 8.72
N VAL A 130 -19.89 -7.69 10.02
CA VAL A 130 -18.87 -6.94 10.78
C VAL A 130 -17.60 -7.76 10.87
N LEU A 131 -17.71 -9.05 11.24
CA LEU A 131 -16.56 -9.93 11.36
C LEU A 131 -15.78 -10.03 10.05
N VAL A 132 -16.45 -10.46 8.99
CA VAL A 132 -15.81 -10.64 7.68
C VAL A 132 -15.35 -9.30 7.12
N GLY A 133 -16.10 -8.23 7.34
CA GLY A 133 -15.76 -6.88 6.92
C GLY A 133 -14.46 -6.38 7.56
N VAL A 134 -14.36 -6.47 8.89
CA VAL A 134 -13.15 -6.07 9.64
C VAL A 134 -11.95 -6.91 9.23
N LEU A 135 -12.10 -8.23 9.18
CA LEU A 135 -11.01 -9.13 8.77
C LEU A 135 -10.53 -8.81 7.34
N SER A 136 -11.46 -8.52 6.42
CA SER A 136 -11.11 -8.19 5.03
C SER A 136 -10.36 -6.85 4.92
N VAL A 137 -10.77 -5.82 5.66
CA VAL A 137 -10.03 -4.56 5.74
C VAL A 137 -8.63 -4.79 6.32
N MET A 138 -8.54 -5.61 7.39
CA MET A 138 -7.25 -5.93 8.01
C MET A 138 -6.32 -6.69 7.09
N VAL A 139 -6.80 -7.57 6.20
CA VAL A 139 -5.98 -8.21 5.17
C VAL A 139 -5.28 -7.15 4.31
N GLY A 140 -6.00 -6.12 3.86
CA GLY A 140 -5.42 -5.03 3.09
C GLY A 140 -4.35 -4.24 3.85
N LEU A 141 -4.61 -3.93 5.11
CA LEU A 141 -3.67 -3.19 5.96
C LEU A 141 -2.43 -4.03 6.31
N LEU A 142 -2.59 -5.29 6.69
CA LEU A 142 -1.51 -6.22 7.01
C LEU A 142 -0.61 -6.50 5.80
N PHE A 143 -1.20 -6.60 4.61
CA PHE A 143 -0.43 -6.70 3.37
C PHE A 143 0.49 -5.49 3.19
N LYS A 144 0.00 -4.27 3.40
CA LYS A 144 0.81 -3.05 3.28
C LYS A 144 1.91 -2.95 4.32
N VAL A 145 1.63 -3.36 5.54
CA VAL A 145 2.64 -3.50 6.58
C VAL A 145 3.67 -4.58 6.22
N GLY A 146 3.26 -5.61 5.50
CA GLY A 146 4.08 -6.80 5.22
C GLY A 146 4.19 -7.70 6.45
N ALA A 147 3.10 -7.80 7.23
CA ALA A 147 3.01 -8.69 8.37
C ALA A 147 2.66 -10.12 7.93
N ALA A 148 3.09 -11.11 8.70
CA ALA A 148 2.69 -12.49 8.48
C ALA A 148 1.17 -12.65 8.65
N PRO A 149 0.50 -13.45 7.82
CA PRO A 149 0.98 -14.27 6.70
C PRO A 149 1.12 -13.52 5.36
N PHE A 150 0.79 -12.22 5.29
CA PHE A 150 0.71 -11.43 4.06
C PHE A 150 2.05 -10.79 3.63
N HIS A 151 3.19 -11.31 4.12
CA HIS A 151 4.53 -10.75 3.89
C HIS A 151 5.26 -11.37 2.69
N ALA A 152 4.74 -12.42 2.07
CA ALA A 152 5.43 -13.21 1.06
C ALA A 152 5.93 -12.41 -0.16
N TRP A 153 5.30 -11.27 -0.47
CA TRP A 153 5.71 -10.38 -1.54
C TRP A 153 6.98 -9.57 -1.23
N THR A 154 7.26 -9.34 0.05
CA THR A 154 8.29 -8.41 0.51
C THR A 154 9.72 -8.79 0.06
N PRO A 155 10.19 -10.04 0.21
CA PRO A 155 11.53 -10.43 -0.20
C PRO A 155 11.77 -10.23 -1.69
N ASP A 156 10.84 -10.68 -2.53
CA ASP A 156 10.96 -10.61 -3.98
C ASP A 156 10.96 -9.17 -4.48
N VAL A 157 10.04 -8.35 -3.98
CA VAL A 157 9.91 -6.95 -4.37
C VAL A 157 11.12 -6.14 -3.91
N TYR A 158 11.60 -6.35 -2.69
CA TYR A 158 12.75 -5.61 -2.15
C TYR A 158 14.06 -5.99 -2.80
N THR A 159 14.17 -7.22 -3.31
CA THR A 159 15.35 -7.67 -4.07
C THR A 159 15.35 -7.12 -5.50
N GLY A 160 14.18 -7.05 -6.14
CA GLY A 160 14.06 -6.61 -7.54
C GLY A 160 13.99 -5.10 -7.73
N ALA A 161 13.46 -4.35 -6.78
CA ALA A 161 13.34 -2.90 -6.88
C ALA A 161 14.69 -2.19 -6.68
N PRO A 162 14.85 -0.95 -7.20
CA PRO A 162 16.02 -0.12 -6.90
C PRO A 162 16.16 0.14 -5.40
N THR A 163 17.38 0.11 -4.86
CA THR A 163 17.63 0.28 -3.42
C THR A 163 16.99 1.52 -2.80
N PRO A 164 17.03 2.73 -3.42
CA PRO A 164 16.36 3.90 -2.87
C PRO A 164 14.83 3.74 -2.80
N VAL A 165 14.23 3.07 -3.80
CA VAL A 165 12.79 2.77 -3.82
C VAL A 165 12.43 1.77 -2.73
N THR A 166 13.26 0.74 -2.56
CA THR A 166 13.10 -0.23 -1.46
C THR A 166 13.19 0.45 -0.09
N GLY A 167 14.16 1.35 0.12
CA GLY A 167 14.27 2.14 1.35
C GLY A 167 13.03 3.00 1.62
N PHE A 168 12.51 3.66 0.58
CA PHE A 168 11.28 4.45 0.68
C PHE A 168 10.06 3.58 1.02
N MET A 169 9.91 2.43 0.37
CA MET A 169 8.83 1.47 0.68
C MET A 169 8.95 0.89 2.09
N ALA A 170 10.17 0.55 2.51
CA ALA A 170 10.40 -0.07 3.81
C ALA A 170 10.19 0.89 4.99
N ALA A 171 10.39 2.18 4.79
CA ALA A 171 10.21 3.21 5.83
C ALA A 171 8.87 3.91 5.74
N ALA A 172 8.66 4.75 4.73
CA ALA A 172 7.51 5.66 4.66
C ALA A 172 6.17 4.93 4.52
N VAL A 173 6.10 3.91 3.66
CA VAL A 173 4.87 3.11 3.48
C VAL A 173 4.49 2.37 4.75
N LYS A 174 5.47 1.83 5.47
CA LYS A 174 5.23 1.12 6.73
C LYS A 174 4.64 2.04 7.79
N VAL A 175 5.22 3.24 7.95
CA VAL A 175 4.71 4.24 8.90
C VAL A 175 3.26 4.61 8.58
N ALA A 176 2.95 4.90 7.32
CA ALA A 176 1.58 5.24 6.90
C ALA A 176 0.60 4.08 7.12
N ALA A 177 1.01 2.85 6.80
CA ALA A 177 0.18 1.65 6.97
C ALA A 177 -0.08 1.32 8.45
N PHE A 178 0.93 1.41 9.31
CA PHE A 178 0.76 1.24 10.75
C PHE A 178 -0.14 2.30 11.34
N ALA A 179 0.01 3.56 10.95
CA ALA A 179 -0.84 4.65 11.43
C ALA A 179 -2.31 4.46 11.00
N ALA A 180 -2.56 4.06 9.75
CA ALA A 180 -3.91 3.74 9.27
C ALA A 180 -4.50 2.53 10.00
N MET A 181 -3.70 1.48 10.22
CA MET A 181 -4.11 0.29 10.97
C MET A 181 -4.47 0.63 12.41
N ALA A 182 -3.64 1.42 13.10
CA ALA A 182 -3.90 1.86 14.47
C ALA A 182 -5.20 2.68 14.57
N ARG A 183 -5.43 3.58 13.61
CA ARG A 183 -6.66 4.38 13.56
C ARG A 183 -7.89 3.52 13.30
N PHE A 184 -7.83 2.60 12.35
CA PHE A 184 -8.92 1.66 12.10
C PHE A 184 -9.20 0.79 13.32
N TYR A 185 -8.15 0.26 13.96
CA TYR A 185 -8.25 -0.53 15.17
C TYR A 185 -8.93 0.26 16.30
N GLN A 186 -8.53 1.51 16.54
CA GLN A 186 -9.15 2.38 17.55
C GLN A 186 -10.64 2.62 17.29
N ALA A 187 -11.06 2.75 16.04
CA ALA A 187 -12.46 2.95 15.68
C ALA A 187 -13.33 1.71 15.94
N VAL A 188 -12.75 0.52 15.96
CA VAL A 188 -13.46 -0.76 16.02
C VAL A 188 -13.25 -1.49 17.36
N ALA A 189 -12.05 -1.45 17.91
CA ALA A 189 -11.64 -2.28 19.06
C ALA A 189 -12.43 -2.03 20.34
N ALA A 190 -12.84 -0.77 20.59
CA ALA A 190 -13.60 -0.42 21.78
C ALA A 190 -14.99 -1.09 21.83
N TYR A 191 -15.47 -1.58 20.69
CA TYR A 191 -16.82 -2.13 20.49
C TYR A 191 -16.80 -3.62 20.13
N LEU A 192 -15.62 -4.17 19.81
CA LEU A 192 -15.47 -5.60 19.58
C LEU A 192 -15.44 -6.33 20.91
N GLN A 193 -16.13 -7.45 21.00
CA GLN A 193 -16.07 -8.34 22.16
C GLN A 193 -14.63 -8.88 22.31
N TRP A 194 -14.24 -9.19 23.55
CA TRP A 194 -12.87 -9.63 23.90
C TRP A 194 -12.37 -10.81 23.06
N ASP A 195 -13.26 -11.69 22.63
CA ASP A 195 -12.91 -12.84 21.78
C ASP A 195 -12.32 -12.44 20.41
N PHE A 196 -12.64 -11.23 19.94
CA PHE A 196 -12.08 -10.67 18.71
C PHE A 196 -10.67 -10.11 18.88
N LEU A 197 -10.36 -9.60 20.06
CA LEU A 197 -9.05 -9.03 20.33
C LEU A 197 -7.94 -10.08 20.25
N TYR A 198 -8.26 -11.35 20.58
CA TYR A 198 -7.31 -12.46 20.45
C TYR A 198 -6.94 -12.82 19.00
N VAL A 199 -7.78 -12.46 18.04
CA VAL A 199 -7.48 -12.68 16.61
C VAL A 199 -6.46 -11.65 16.09
N PHE A 200 -6.33 -10.51 16.77
CA PHE A 200 -5.46 -9.40 16.37
C PHE A 200 -4.20 -9.26 17.26
N ALA A 201 -4.12 -10.00 18.35
CA ALA A 201 -2.95 -10.01 19.22
C ALA A 201 -1.90 -11.03 18.77
#